data_e7411169bca94fc9f97314652d5cf319
#
_entry.id   e7411169bca94fc9f97314652d5cf319
#
_cell.length_a   1.000
_cell.length_b   1.000
_cell.length_c   1.000
_cell.angle_alpha   90.00
_cell.angle_beta   90.00
_cell.angle_gamma   90.00
#
_symmetry.space_group_name_H-M   'P 1'
#
loop_
_entity.id
_entity.type
_entity.pdbx_description
1 polymer ?
#
loop_
_entity_poly.entity_id
_entity_poly.type
_entity_poly.pdbx_seq_one_letter_code
_entity_poly.pdbx_strand_id
1 'polypeptide(L)'
;MKKALAGLLVSSLLVITQALAGPIEDVAALGAPRAKAFMSGDAAGWTDAFADNGVFCSQFSPFRIESKAAIRAYFAEFFNRYPGPRNFMLHQPSSRAYGDNVVVNDGYYQLTITDKAGKAYTSHARYSATWMKLDGRWQIVDQQNSPLPPSQ
;
A
#
# COMPACT_ATOMS: atom_id res chain seq x y z
N MET A 1 13.89 -73.02 9.28
CA MET A 1 14.58 -71.97 8.51
C MET A 1 13.55 -70.89 8.18
N LYS A 2 13.49 -69.77 8.95
CA LYS A 2 12.59 -68.63 8.71
C LYS A 2 13.45 -67.48 8.29
N LYS A 3 13.29 -67.01 7.03
CA LYS A 3 13.96 -65.80 6.50
C LYS A 3 13.11 -64.59 6.85
N ALA A 4 13.65 -63.67 7.65
CA ALA A 4 13.07 -62.37 7.91
C ALA A 4 13.47 -61.42 6.77
N LEU A 5 12.46 -60.83 6.10
CA LEU A 5 12.64 -59.74 5.14
C LEU A 5 12.60 -58.44 5.92
N ALA A 6 13.71 -57.72 5.97
CA ALA A 6 13.75 -56.34 6.51
C ALA A 6 13.35 -55.36 5.39
N GLY A 7 12.19 -54.73 5.53
CA GLY A 7 11.75 -53.67 4.62
C GLY A 7 12.37 -52.35 5.01
N LEU A 8 13.15 -51.76 4.09
CA LEU A 8 13.73 -50.44 4.22
C LEU A 8 12.66 -49.37 3.84
N LEU A 9 12.12 -48.65 4.82
CA LEU A 9 11.25 -47.52 4.59
C LEU A 9 12.12 -46.30 4.30
N VAL A 10 12.18 -45.90 3.01
CA VAL A 10 12.81 -44.66 2.59
C VAL A 10 11.77 -43.54 2.77
N SER A 11 11.90 -42.78 3.86
CA SER A 11 11.11 -41.56 4.07
C SER A 11 11.67 -40.44 3.21
N SER A 12 10.99 -40.11 2.11
CA SER A 12 11.28 -38.96 1.28
C SER A 12 10.87 -37.69 2.02
N LEU A 13 11.81 -36.92 2.57
CA LEU A 13 11.55 -35.56 3.05
C LEU A 13 11.28 -34.67 1.82
N LEU A 14 10.01 -34.30 1.61
CA LEU A 14 9.65 -33.20 0.72
C LEU A 14 10.13 -31.90 1.39
N VAL A 15 11.25 -31.35 0.95
CA VAL A 15 11.66 -30.00 1.27
C VAL A 15 10.79 -29.07 0.42
N ILE A 16 9.72 -28.54 1.01
CA ILE A 16 8.95 -27.44 0.40
C ILE A 16 9.80 -26.19 0.53
N THR A 17 10.57 -25.88 -0.52
CA THR A 17 11.17 -24.55 -0.66
C THR A 17 10.03 -23.55 -0.88
N GLN A 18 9.60 -22.87 0.19
CA GLN A 18 8.81 -21.65 0.03
C GLN A 18 9.71 -20.67 -0.73
N ALA A 19 9.31 -20.33 -1.95
CA ALA A 19 9.91 -19.20 -2.64
C ALA A 19 9.72 -17.98 -1.74
N LEU A 20 10.81 -17.38 -1.26
CA LEU A 20 10.77 -16.14 -0.53
C LEU A 20 10.17 -15.10 -1.49
N ALA A 21 9.06 -14.50 -1.10
CA ALA A 21 8.50 -13.39 -1.84
C ALA A 21 9.57 -12.30 -1.94
N GLY A 22 9.69 -11.68 -3.12
CA GLY A 22 10.66 -10.60 -3.31
C GLY A 22 10.15 -9.27 -2.74
N PRO A 23 11.00 -8.23 -2.76
CA PRO A 23 10.62 -6.90 -2.26
C PRO A 23 9.34 -6.34 -2.86
N ILE A 24 9.08 -6.59 -4.14
CA ILE A 24 7.86 -6.13 -4.83
C ILE A 24 6.63 -6.86 -4.29
N GLU A 25 6.69 -8.16 -4.13
CA GLU A 25 5.61 -8.99 -3.60
C GLU A 25 5.31 -8.67 -2.14
N ASP A 26 6.36 -8.45 -1.34
CA ASP A 26 6.23 -8.03 0.07
C ASP A 26 5.44 -6.72 0.18
N VAL A 27 5.81 -5.71 -0.62
CA VAL A 27 5.12 -4.42 -0.65
C VAL A 27 3.71 -4.54 -1.23
N ALA A 28 3.52 -5.34 -2.28
CA ALA A 28 2.21 -5.57 -2.88
C ALA A 28 1.21 -6.18 -1.88
N ALA A 29 1.67 -7.07 -1.00
CA ALA A 29 0.85 -7.67 0.04
C ALA A 29 0.25 -6.64 1.03
N LEU A 30 0.90 -5.48 1.20
CA LEU A 30 0.41 -4.39 2.04
C LEU A 30 -0.69 -3.55 1.37
N GLY A 31 -0.89 -3.70 0.08
CA GLY A 31 -1.83 -2.89 -0.70
C GLY A 31 -3.29 -3.13 -0.34
N ALA A 32 -3.73 -4.38 -0.26
CA ALA A 32 -5.14 -4.72 -0.03
C ALA A 32 -5.65 -4.30 1.36
N PRO A 33 -4.95 -4.58 2.49
CA PRO A 33 -5.33 -4.07 3.81
C PRO A 33 -5.40 -2.55 3.85
N ARG A 34 -4.44 -1.88 3.24
CA ARG A 34 -4.37 -0.42 3.17
C ARG A 34 -5.55 0.16 2.38
N ALA A 35 -5.86 -0.40 1.20
CA ALA A 35 -7.01 0.01 0.41
C ALA A 35 -8.32 -0.18 1.17
N LYS A 36 -8.49 -1.29 1.89
CA LYS A 36 -9.65 -1.55 2.74
C LYS A 36 -9.80 -0.47 3.82
N ALA A 37 -8.71 -0.09 4.49
CA ALA A 37 -8.71 0.97 5.50
C ALA A 37 -9.14 2.32 4.90
N PHE A 38 -8.64 2.67 3.71
CA PHE A 38 -9.07 3.89 3.00
C PHE A 38 -10.56 3.86 2.69
N MET A 39 -11.07 2.77 2.17
CA MET A 39 -12.48 2.64 1.80
C MET A 39 -13.41 2.72 3.01
N SER A 40 -13.00 2.21 4.17
CA SER A 40 -13.76 2.29 5.43
C SER A 40 -13.61 3.62 6.17
N GLY A 41 -12.68 4.51 5.75
CA GLY A 41 -12.38 5.75 6.45
C GLY A 41 -11.53 5.55 7.71
N ASP A 42 -10.80 4.45 7.79
CA ASP A 42 -9.86 4.18 8.88
C ASP A 42 -8.52 4.89 8.60
N ALA A 43 -8.36 6.09 9.17
CA ALA A 43 -7.14 6.87 9.02
C ALA A 43 -5.92 6.17 9.64
N ALA A 44 -6.10 5.42 10.74
CA ALA A 44 -5.02 4.71 11.38
C ALA A 44 -4.50 3.58 10.50
N GLY A 45 -5.38 2.71 10.03
CA GLY A 45 -5.03 1.60 9.13
C GLY A 45 -4.45 2.08 7.79
N TRP A 46 -5.01 3.15 7.20
CA TRP A 46 -4.48 3.72 5.96
C TRP A 46 -3.05 4.25 6.11
N THR A 47 -2.73 4.87 7.25
CA THR A 47 -1.44 5.51 7.50
C THR A 47 -0.43 4.62 8.23
N ASP A 48 -0.80 3.40 8.62
CA ASP A 48 0.09 2.50 9.38
C ASP A 48 1.39 2.19 8.64
N ALA A 49 1.33 2.08 7.33
CA ALA A 49 2.49 1.82 6.49
C ALA A 49 3.49 2.99 6.38
N PHE A 50 3.14 4.21 6.79
CA PHE A 50 4.12 5.31 6.76
C PHE A 50 5.18 5.15 7.84
N ALA A 51 6.41 5.54 7.51
CA ALA A 51 7.47 5.73 8.50
C ALA A 51 7.12 6.90 9.44
N ASP A 52 7.66 6.91 10.66
CA ASP A 52 7.36 7.97 11.63
C ASP A 52 7.77 9.37 11.13
N ASN A 53 8.84 9.46 10.35
CA ASN A 53 9.31 10.66 9.65
C ASN A 53 8.90 10.71 8.18
N GLY A 54 7.90 9.92 7.78
CA GLY A 54 7.42 9.86 6.40
C GLY A 54 6.83 11.19 5.92
N VAL A 55 6.85 11.38 4.61
CA VAL A 55 6.35 12.59 3.94
C VAL A 55 5.21 12.24 3.00
N PHE A 56 4.18 13.08 2.98
CA PHE A 56 3.05 12.94 2.08
C PHE A 56 2.72 14.28 1.40
N CYS A 57 2.72 14.29 0.07
CA CYS A 57 2.24 15.41 -0.75
C CYS A 57 0.86 15.03 -1.32
N SER A 58 -0.18 15.68 -0.84
CA SER A 58 -1.55 15.46 -1.30
C SER A 58 -1.88 16.34 -2.50
N GLN A 59 -2.66 15.82 -3.45
CA GLN A 59 -3.25 16.65 -4.52
C GLN A 59 -4.26 17.69 -4.01
N PHE A 60 -4.72 17.56 -2.75
CA PHE A 60 -5.68 18.46 -2.11
C PHE A 60 -5.05 19.40 -1.08
N SER A 61 -3.73 19.38 -0.93
CA SER A 61 -2.99 20.25 -0.02
C SER A 61 -1.87 20.97 -0.76
N PRO A 62 -1.70 22.28 -0.59
CA PRO A 62 -0.60 23.03 -1.23
C PRO A 62 0.75 22.74 -0.57
N PHE A 63 0.76 22.18 0.63
CA PHE A 63 1.96 21.91 1.40
C PHE A 63 2.14 20.42 1.63
N ARG A 64 3.39 19.99 1.73
CA ARG A 64 3.74 18.63 2.16
C ARG A 64 3.39 18.46 3.64
N ILE A 65 3.03 17.23 4.00
CA ILE A 65 2.66 16.83 5.35
C ILE A 65 3.77 15.92 5.86
N GLU A 66 4.41 16.32 6.93
CA GLU A 66 5.57 15.63 7.49
C GLU A 66 5.18 14.92 8.78
N SER A 67 5.70 13.73 8.99
CA SER A 67 5.44 12.76 10.04
C SER A 67 4.16 11.94 9.89
N LYS A 68 4.25 10.67 10.31
CA LYS A 68 3.11 9.74 10.34
C LYS A 68 1.93 10.29 11.14
N ALA A 69 2.19 10.97 12.25
CA ALA A 69 1.15 11.54 13.10
C ALA A 69 0.36 12.66 12.37
N ALA A 70 1.06 13.57 11.67
CA ALA A 70 0.43 14.63 10.90
C ALA A 70 -0.31 14.07 9.66
N ILE A 71 0.24 13.05 9.00
CA ILE A 71 -0.42 12.37 7.89
C ILE A 71 -1.73 11.70 8.37
N ARG A 72 -1.71 11.06 9.54
CA ARG A 72 -2.91 10.47 10.15
C ARG A 72 -3.97 11.52 10.48
N ALA A 73 -3.57 12.64 11.07
CA ALA A 73 -4.49 13.74 11.37
C ALA A 73 -5.13 14.30 10.09
N TYR A 74 -4.34 14.48 9.02
CA TYR A 74 -4.83 14.89 7.71
C TYR A 74 -5.89 13.92 7.17
N PHE A 75 -5.66 12.61 7.20
CA PHE A 75 -6.62 11.63 6.70
C PHE A 75 -7.86 11.51 7.60
N ALA A 76 -7.73 11.68 8.91
CA ALA A 76 -8.88 11.73 9.82
C ALA A 76 -9.80 12.90 9.47
N GLU A 77 -9.25 14.10 9.20
CA GLU A 77 -10.01 15.24 8.73
C GLU A 77 -10.62 15.03 7.35
N PHE A 78 -9.83 14.46 6.41
CA PHE A 78 -10.31 14.14 5.08
C PHE A 78 -11.53 13.20 5.11
N PHE A 79 -11.46 12.13 5.90
CA PHE A 79 -12.58 11.19 6.02
C PHE A 79 -13.79 11.79 6.75
N ASN A 80 -13.58 12.69 7.69
CA ASN A 80 -14.66 13.43 8.32
C ASN A 80 -15.34 14.43 7.37
N ARG A 81 -14.59 15.03 6.45
CA ARG A 81 -15.12 15.93 5.41
C ARG A 81 -15.90 15.18 4.34
N TYR A 82 -15.46 13.95 4.00
CA TYR A 82 -16.04 13.10 2.97
C TYR A 82 -16.46 11.74 3.56
N PRO A 83 -17.50 11.70 4.43
CA PRO A 83 -17.91 10.49 5.13
C PRO A 83 -18.70 9.50 4.25
N GLY A 84 -19.21 9.96 3.11
CA GLY A 84 -20.00 9.13 2.21
C GLY A 84 -19.19 8.06 1.47
N PRO A 85 -19.84 7.31 0.56
CA PRO A 85 -19.20 6.28 -0.22
C PRO A 85 -17.97 6.78 -0.97
N ARG A 86 -16.93 5.93 -1.04
CA ARG A 86 -15.69 6.19 -1.77
C ARG A 86 -15.49 5.11 -2.81
N ASN A 87 -14.84 5.47 -3.91
CA ASN A 87 -14.34 4.51 -4.89
C ASN A 87 -12.91 4.88 -5.26
N PHE A 88 -12.01 3.92 -5.22
CA PHE A 88 -10.61 4.11 -5.53
C PHE A 88 -10.18 3.03 -6.52
N MET A 89 -9.76 3.44 -7.70
CA MET A 89 -9.31 2.54 -8.76
C MET A 89 -7.89 2.92 -9.19
N LEU A 90 -6.99 1.94 -9.16
CA LEU A 90 -5.64 2.09 -9.71
C LEU A 90 -5.65 1.79 -11.20
N HIS A 91 -4.86 2.56 -11.95
CA HIS A 91 -4.61 2.39 -13.36
C HIS A 91 -3.11 2.32 -13.62
N GLN A 92 -2.68 1.35 -14.42
CA GLN A 92 -1.29 1.16 -14.82
C GLN A 92 -0.31 1.19 -13.62
N PRO A 93 -0.57 0.44 -12.53
CA PRO A 93 0.37 0.39 -11.42
C PRO A 93 1.68 -0.23 -11.87
N SER A 94 2.79 0.36 -11.43
CA SER A 94 4.14 -0.13 -11.67
C SER A 94 4.89 -0.21 -10.35
N SER A 95 5.77 -1.21 -10.22
CA SER A 95 6.62 -1.40 -9.05
C SER A 95 8.02 -1.77 -9.50
N ARG A 96 9.03 -1.13 -8.93
CA ARG A 96 10.44 -1.37 -9.20
C ARG A 96 11.21 -1.53 -7.89
N ALA A 97 11.96 -2.61 -7.76
CA ALA A 97 12.85 -2.81 -6.63
C ALA A 97 14.26 -2.29 -6.93
N TYR A 98 14.89 -1.68 -5.95
CA TYR A 98 16.28 -1.25 -5.97
C TYR A 98 17.01 -1.92 -4.80
N GLY A 99 17.61 -3.07 -5.08
CA GLY A 99 18.12 -3.99 -4.07
C GLY A 99 17.00 -4.57 -3.22
N ASP A 100 17.35 -5.01 -2.01
CA ASP A 100 16.44 -5.78 -1.14
C ASP A 100 15.60 -4.89 -0.19
N ASN A 101 15.89 -3.60 -0.16
CA ASN A 101 15.37 -2.69 0.87
C ASN A 101 14.61 -1.47 0.32
N VAL A 102 14.50 -1.30 -0.99
CA VAL A 102 13.80 -0.16 -1.60
C VAL A 102 12.88 -0.62 -2.70
N VAL A 103 11.62 -0.17 -2.66
CA VAL A 103 10.65 -0.34 -3.75
C VAL A 103 10.03 1.01 -4.05
N VAL A 104 9.96 1.35 -5.33
CA VAL A 104 9.23 2.52 -5.83
C VAL A 104 8.00 2.06 -6.57
N ASN A 105 6.85 2.54 -6.14
CA ASN A 105 5.57 2.33 -6.81
C ASN A 105 5.12 3.63 -7.47
N ASP A 106 4.59 3.53 -8.66
CA ASP A 106 3.93 4.65 -9.34
C ASP A 106 2.75 4.17 -10.19
N GLY A 107 1.98 5.12 -10.65
CA GLY A 107 0.82 4.88 -11.50
C GLY A 107 -0.17 6.02 -11.44
N TYR A 108 -1.38 5.70 -11.85
CA TYR A 108 -2.51 6.63 -11.85
C TYR A 108 -3.63 6.07 -11.01
N TYR A 109 -4.51 6.94 -10.53
CA TYR A 109 -5.74 6.52 -9.87
C TYR A 109 -6.89 7.45 -10.19
N GLN A 110 -8.07 6.88 -10.13
CA GLN A 110 -9.32 7.61 -10.04
C GLN A 110 -9.84 7.48 -8.61
N LEU A 111 -10.19 8.61 -8.03
CA LEU A 111 -10.79 8.68 -6.70
C LEU A 111 -12.14 9.39 -6.79
N THR A 112 -13.19 8.70 -6.39
CA THR A 112 -14.51 9.31 -6.15
C THR A 112 -14.75 9.36 -4.65
N ILE A 113 -15.11 10.53 -4.14
CA ILE A 113 -15.45 10.80 -2.72
C ILE A 113 -16.80 11.48 -2.65
N THR A 114 -17.52 11.28 -1.56
CA THR A 114 -18.85 11.88 -1.35
C THR A 114 -18.85 12.69 -0.07
N ASP A 115 -19.31 13.94 -0.15
CA ASP A 115 -19.38 14.85 0.98
C ASP A 115 -20.60 14.58 1.89
N LYS A 116 -20.74 15.39 2.95
CA LYS A 116 -21.84 15.30 3.92
C LYS A 116 -23.22 15.59 3.31
N ALA A 117 -23.27 16.32 2.20
CA ALA A 117 -24.51 16.64 1.48
C ALA A 117 -24.88 15.56 0.44
N GLY A 118 -24.09 14.50 0.31
CA GLY A 118 -24.29 13.44 -0.66
C GLY A 118 -23.75 13.76 -2.06
N LYS A 119 -23.02 14.87 -2.23
CA LYS A 119 -22.45 15.23 -3.52
C LYS A 119 -21.15 14.47 -3.75
N ALA A 120 -21.06 13.80 -4.90
CA ALA A 120 -19.88 13.06 -5.32
C ALA A 120 -18.92 13.95 -6.12
N TYR A 121 -17.62 13.74 -5.89
CA TYR A 121 -16.52 14.40 -6.60
C TYR A 121 -15.56 13.31 -7.11
N THR A 122 -15.23 13.37 -8.38
CA THR A 122 -14.27 12.45 -8.99
C THR A 122 -13.03 13.22 -9.41
N SER A 123 -11.86 12.71 -9.02
CA SER A 123 -10.57 13.24 -9.41
C SER A 123 -9.70 12.15 -10.03
N HIS A 124 -8.82 12.55 -10.95
CA HIS A 124 -7.80 11.71 -11.55
C HIS A 124 -6.44 12.26 -11.16
N ALA A 125 -5.56 11.40 -10.72
CA ALA A 125 -4.24 11.78 -10.27
C ALA A 125 -3.21 10.72 -10.62
N ARG A 126 -1.94 11.14 -10.64
CA ARG A 126 -0.79 10.25 -10.59
C ARG A 126 -0.25 10.18 -9.17
N TYR A 127 0.39 9.07 -8.87
CA TYR A 127 1.06 8.90 -7.58
C TYR A 127 2.44 8.29 -7.78
N SER A 128 3.31 8.56 -6.83
CA SER A 128 4.55 7.85 -6.61
C SER A 128 4.72 7.62 -5.12
N ALA A 129 5.20 6.45 -4.73
CA ALA A 129 5.51 6.13 -3.35
C ALA A 129 6.83 5.37 -3.27
N THR A 130 7.70 5.82 -2.38
CA THR A 130 8.96 5.15 -2.06
C THR A 130 8.78 4.37 -0.76
N TRP A 131 8.99 3.06 -0.85
CA TRP A 131 9.00 2.16 0.28
C TRP A 131 10.43 1.80 0.63
N MET A 132 10.71 1.78 1.93
CA MET A 132 11.98 1.29 2.45
C MET A 132 11.76 0.24 3.53
N LYS A 133 12.62 -0.77 3.57
CA LYS A 133 12.62 -1.77 4.63
C LYS A 133 13.45 -1.23 5.80
N LEU A 134 12.75 -0.67 6.79
CA LEU A 134 13.33 -0.09 8.00
C LEU A 134 13.01 -1.03 9.18
N ASP A 135 14.04 -1.43 9.92
CA ASP A 135 13.92 -2.35 11.06
C ASP A 135 13.11 -3.62 10.73
N GLY A 136 13.38 -4.18 9.53
CA GLY A 136 12.70 -5.39 9.03
C GLY A 136 11.27 -5.20 8.51
N ARG A 137 10.72 -3.98 8.53
CA ARG A 137 9.37 -3.65 8.08
C ARG A 137 9.39 -2.74 6.86
N TRP A 138 8.55 -3.02 5.88
CA TRP A 138 8.33 -2.12 4.74
C TRP A 138 7.51 -0.91 5.16
N GLN A 139 8.04 0.30 4.95
CA GLN A 139 7.42 1.57 5.33
C GLN A 139 7.52 2.57 4.19
N ILE A 140 6.48 3.39 4.02
CA ILE A 140 6.48 4.50 3.07
C ILE A 140 7.25 5.66 3.69
N VAL A 141 8.35 6.04 3.06
CA VAL A 141 9.15 7.20 3.47
C VAL A 141 8.75 8.47 2.73
N ASP A 142 8.25 8.33 1.51
CA ASP A 142 7.76 9.45 0.70
C ASP A 142 6.60 8.97 -0.18
N GLN A 143 5.54 9.75 -0.25
CA GLN A 143 4.45 9.55 -1.20
C GLN A 143 3.98 10.88 -1.74
N GLN A 144 3.92 10.98 -3.05
CA GLN A 144 3.38 12.15 -3.74
C GLN A 144 2.18 11.77 -4.60
N ASN A 145 1.15 12.59 -4.52
CA ASN A 145 0.00 12.57 -5.40
C ASN A 145 -0.15 13.92 -6.09
N SER A 146 -0.37 13.93 -7.39
CA SER A 146 -0.62 15.17 -8.14
C SER A 146 -1.78 15.00 -9.12
N PRO A 147 -2.63 16.04 -9.30
CA PRO A 147 -3.75 15.94 -10.22
C PRO A 147 -3.26 15.78 -11.66
N LEU A 148 -4.02 15.08 -12.48
CA LEU A 148 -3.83 15.12 -13.92
C LEU A 148 -4.35 16.43 -14.48
N PRO A 149 -3.71 17.01 -15.51
CA PRO A 149 -4.25 18.15 -16.20
C PRO A 149 -5.61 17.77 -16.81
N PRO A 150 -6.52 18.75 -17.02
CA PRO A 150 -7.74 18.51 -17.78
C PRO A 150 -7.38 17.93 -19.15
N SER A 151 -8.18 16.97 -19.62
CA SER A 151 -8.06 16.50 -21.02
C SER A 151 -8.25 17.68 -21.97
N GLN A 152 -7.29 17.87 -22.87
CA GLN A 152 -7.41 18.86 -23.96
C GLN A 152 -8.45 18.43 -24.96
#